data_9d953053bb1a9f630bb90032a4341df6
#
_entry.id   9d953053bb1a9f630bb90032a4341df6
#
_cell.length_a   1.000
_cell.length_b   1.000
_cell.length_c   1.000
_cell.angle_alpha   90.00
_cell.angle_beta   90.00
_cell.angle_gamma   90.00
#
_symmetry.space_group_name_H-M   'P 1'
#
loop_
_entity.id
_entity.type
_entity.pdbx_description
1 polymer ?
#
loop_
_entity_poly.entity_id
_entity_poly.type
_entity_poly.pdbx_seq_one_letter_code
_entity_poly.pdbx_strand_id
1 'polypeptide(L)'
;MWLRTTMNYQYANGTSTLTALRTLYKDGGIPRFYKGLAPALIQGPLSRFGDTAANAGVLALLQDSTLPIPVKTFAASGGAAIWRVFLMPVDTLKTSLQVNGKDAIPNLAAKLKAGGPAVLYAGAIAAMTATWVGHYPWFVTHNFLDSRIKKPAELKGRLLRAAFIGWCSSFVSDCVSNSIRVVKTKVQTSKERISMIAAVKEVVEADGVKGLFTRGLGTKLVTNGIQGIMFTVAWKYFQEQWEKKEAEEDAKNKVKGKK
;
A
#
# COMPACT_ATOMS: atom_id res chain seq x y z
N MET A 1 -8.23 8.78 -0.18
CA MET A 1 -8.66 8.05 -1.40
C MET A 1 -8.22 8.76 -2.68
N TRP A 2 -8.53 10.04 -2.85
CA TRP A 2 -8.25 10.83 -4.05
C TRP A 2 -6.79 10.74 -4.56
N LEU A 3 -5.79 10.86 -3.69
CA LEU A 3 -4.37 10.70 -4.08
C LEU A 3 -4.05 9.29 -4.61
N ARG A 4 -4.62 8.24 -4.01
CA ARG A 4 -4.42 6.87 -4.50
C ARG A 4 -5.07 6.63 -5.86
N THR A 5 -6.24 7.22 -6.10
CA THR A 5 -6.88 7.18 -7.41
C THR A 5 -6.03 7.89 -8.46
N THR A 6 -5.52 9.09 -8.14
CA THR A 6 -4.60 9.84 -9.01
C THR A 6 -3.34 9.04 -9.31
N MET A 7 -2.72 8.46 -8.30
CA MET A 7 -1.52 7.63 -8.45
C MET A 7 -1.76 6.41 -9.37
N ASN A 8 -2.83 5.66 -9.15
CA ASN A 8 -3.16 4.51 -10.00
C ASN A 8 -3.47 4.92 -11.45
N TYR A 9 -4.14 6.07 -11.62
CA TYR A 9 -4.36 6.66 -12.93
C TYR A 9 -3.03 7.01 -13.64
N GLN A 10 -2.07 7.57 -12.90
CA GLN A 10 -0.72 7.86 -13.42
C GLN A 10 0.05 6.59 -13.78
N TYR A 11 -0.03 5.53 -12.97
CA TYR A 11 0.59 4.24 -13.29
C TYR A 11 0.11 3.70 -14.63
N ALA A 12 -1.20 3.77 -14.88
CA ALA A 12 -1.78 3.27 -16.11
C ALA A 12 -1.47 4.15 -17.33
N ASN A 13 -1.52 5.48 -17.16
CA ASN A 13 -1.57 6.44 -18.28
C ASN A 13 -0.31 7.31 -18.44
N GLY A 14 0.65 7.30 -17.51
CA GLY A 14 1.90 8.06 -17.62
C GLY A 14 1.78 9.59 -17.48
N THR A 15 0.64 10.09 -16.99
CA THR A 15 0.36 11.52 -16.93
C THR A 15 1.00 12.21 -15.72
N SER A 16 1.26 13.53 -15.81
CA SER A 16 1.68 14.31 -14.65
C SER A 16 0.58 14.35 -13.58
N THR A 17 0.94 14.63 -12.32
CA THR A 17 -0.03 14.69 -11.20
C THR A 17 -1.14 15.71 -11.47
N LEU A 18 -0.79 16.90 -11.96
CA LEU A 18 -1.77 17.96 -12.24
C LEU A 18 -2.70 17.59 -13.40
N THR A 19 -2.13 17.00 -14.47
CA THR A 19 -2.91 16.51 -15.61
C THR A 19 -3.86 15.39 -15.17
N ALA A 20 -3.38 14.42 -14.38
CA ALA A 20 -4.22 13.35 -13.84
C ALA A 20 -5.39 13.90 -13.00
N LEU A 21 -5.12 14.86 -12.11
CA LEU A 21 -6.16 15.51 -11.30
C LEU A 21 -7.20 16.21 -12.15
N ARG A 22 -6.76 17.01 -13.14
CA ARG A 22 -7.66 17.72 -14.05
C ARG A 22 -8.52 16.76 -14.87
N THR A 23 -7.92 15.71 -15.43
CA THR A 23 -8.62 14.71 -16.22
C THR A 23 -9.66 13.97 -15.39
N LEU A 24 -9.28 13.49 -14.20
CA LEU A 24 -10.19 12.81 -13.29
C LEU A 24 -11.35 13.73 -12.84
N TYR A 25 -11.07 15.00 -12.59
CA TYR A 25 -12.10 15.98 -12.23
C TYR A 25 -13.08 16.22 -13.38
N LYS A 26 -12.58 16.35 -14.62
CA LYS A 26 -13.43 16.50 -15.82
C LYS A 26 -14.29 15.26 -16.10
N ASP A 27 -13.79 14.05 -15.78
CA ASP A 27 -14.49 12.78 -16.01
C ASP A 27 -15.68 12.53 -15.06
N GLY A 28 -15.78 13.25 -13.93
CA GLY A 28 -16.92 13.07 -13.04
C GLY A 28 -16.82 13.82 -11.72
N GLY A 29 -16.07 14.90 -11.66
CA GLY A 29 -15.95 15.78 -10.50
C GLY A 29 -15.30 15.07 -9.28
N ILE A 30 -15.66 15.53 -8.09
CA ILE A 30 -15.17 14.98 -6.82
C ILE A 30 -15.53 13.50 -6.66
N PRO A 31 -16.74 12.99 -6.96
CA PRO A 31 -17.09 11.58 -6.84
C PRO A 31 -16.18 10.64 -7.64
N ARG A 32 -15.60 11.12 -8.75
CA ARG A 32 -14.68 10.35 -9.58
C ARG A 32 -13.45 9.84 -8.80
N PHE A 33 -12.92 10.67 -7.90
CA PHE A 33 -11.77 10.32 -7.06
C PHE A 33 -12.05 9.24 -6.02
N TYR A 34 -13.33 8.99 -5.73
CA TYR A 34 -13.76 7.98 -4.76
C TYR A 34 -14.31 6.70 -5.41
N LYS A 35 -14.27 6.59 -6.75
CA LYS A 35 -14.57 5.33 -7.44
C LYS A 35 -13.64 4.22 -6.93
N GLY A 36 -14.24 3.08 -6.56
CA GLY A 36 -13.49 1.96 -5.93
C GLY A 36 -13.28 2.12 -4.42
N LEU A 37 -14.02 3.02 -3.74
CA LEU A 37 -13.95 3.15 -2.27
C LEU A 37 -14.45 1.87 -1.57
N ALA A 38 -15.59 1.31 -1.99
CA ALA A 38 -16.15 0.10 -1.37
C ALA A 38 -15.16 -1.07 -1.39
N PRO A 39 -14.60 -1.50 -2.55
CA PRO A 39 -13.58 -2.55 -2.54
C PRO A 39 -12.30 -2.14 -1.81
N ALA A 40 -11.94 -0.85 -1.73
CA ALA A 40 -10.78 -0.39 -0.97
C ALA A 40 -10.98 -0.53 0.55
N LEU A 41 -12.20 -0.31 1.05
CA LEU A 41 -12.54 -0.49 2.47
C LEU A 41 -12.46 -1.95 2.90
N ILE A 42 -12.77 -2.89 2.02
CA ILE A 42 -12.62 -4.33 2.26
C ILE A 42 -11.15 -4.75 2.14
N GLN A 43 -10.51 -4.36 1.05
CA GLN A 43 -9.14 -4.77 0.72
C GLN A 43 -8.11 -4.22 1.72
N GLY A 44 -8.32 -3.02 2.26
CA GLY A 44 -7.39 -2.39 3.20
C GLY A 44 -7.18 -3.21 4.48
N PRO A 45 -8.22 -3.46 5.29
CA PRO A 45 -8.14 -4.27 6.50
C PRO A 45 -7.66 -5.70 6.23
N LEU A 46 -8.23 -6.39 5.22
CA LEU A 46 -7.82 -7.76 4.86
C LEU A 46 -6.35 -7.85 4.47
N SER A 47 -5.84 -6.85 3.77
CA SER A 47 -4.42 -6.79 3.42
C SER A 47 -3.54 -6.65 4.67
N ARG A 48 -3.89 -5.76 5.58
CA ARG A 48 -3.14 -5.56 6.84
C ARG A 48 -3.19 -6.78 7.73
N PHE A 49 -4.38 -7.37 7.88
CA PHE A 49 -4.55 -8.61 8.63
C PHE A 49 -3.66 -9.72 8.09
N GLY A 50 -3.72 -9.99 6.79
CA GLY A 50 -2.93 -11.06 6.18
C GLY A 50 -1.42 -10.79 6.18
N ASP A 51 -0.99 -9.53 5.96
CA ASP A 51 0.43 -9.16 6.07
C ASP A 51 0.95 -9.46 7.50
N THR A 52 0.17 -9.12 8.53
CA THR A 52 0.53 -9.36 9.94
C THR A 52 0.47 -10.85 10.29
N ALA A 53 -0.62 -11.54 9.91
CA ALA A 53 -0.81 -12.95 10.20
C ALA A 53 0.24 -13.83 9.49
N ALA A 54 0.53 -13.54 8.23
CA ALA A 54 1.57 -14.25 7.48
C ALA A 54 2.96 -14.02 8.09
N ASN A 55 3.28 -12.78 8.47
CA ASN A 55 4.55 -12.47 9.12
C ASN A 55 4.67 -13.19 10.46
N ALA A 56 3.66 -13.09 11.33
CA ALA A 56 3.67 -13.74 12.63
C ALA A 56 3.71 -15.27 12.51
N GLY A 57 2.90 -15.85 11.60
CA GLY A 57 2.85 -17.30 11.37
C GLY A 57 4.17 -17.86 10.85
N VAL A 58 4.78 -17.22 9.86
CA VAL A 58 6.08 -17.68 9.33
C VAL A 58 7.20 -17.52 10.37
N LEU A 59 7.21 -16.43 11.15
CA LEU A 59 8.18 -16.25 12.22
C LEU A 59 8.00 -17.29 13.33
N ALA A 60 6.77 -17.64 13.70
CA ALA A 60 6.48 -18.70 14.67
C ALA A 60 6.95 -20.08 14.16
N LEU A 61 6.69 -20.41 12.88
CA LEU A 61 7.17 -21.67 12.27
C LEU A 61 8.71 -21.76 12.21
N LEU A 62 9.39 -20.61 12.10
CA LEU A 62 10.84 -20.53 12.04
C LEU A 62 11.48 -20.19 13.40
N GLN A 63 10.72 -20.21 14.48
CA GLN A 63 11.18 -19.82 15.82
C GLN A 63 12.39 -20.63 16.24
N ASP A 64 12.35 -21.95 16.13
CA ASP A 64 13.39 -22.89 16.57
C ASP A 64 14.49 -23.11 15.50
N SER A 65 14.40 -22.43 14.36
CA SER A 65 15.39 -22.54 13.30
C SER A 65 16.64 -21.70 13.62
N THR A 66 17.80 -22.19 13.23
CA THR A 66 19.10 -21.49 13.35
C THR A 66 19.31 -20.42 12.26
N LEU A 67 18.27 -20.15 11.44
CA LEU A 67 18.36 -19.22 10.32
C LEU A 67 18.58 -17.78 10.80
N PRO A 68 19.44 -17.00 10.12
CA PRO A 68 19.62 -15.59 10.40
C PRO A 68 18.31 -14.78 10.25
N ILE A 69 18.14 -13.72 11.05
CA ILE A 69 16.94 -12.85 11.02
C ILE A 69 16.59 -12.36 9.61
N PRO A 70 17.53 -11.93 8.74
CA PRO A 70 17.20 -11.51 7.37
C PRO A 70 16.51 -12.61 6.55
N VAL A 71 16.93 -13.88 6.73
CA VAL A 71 16.32 -15.02 6.02
C VAL A 71 14.91 -15.29 6.53
N LYS A 72 14.70 -15.25 7.84
CA LYS A 72 13.35 -15.36 8.44
C LYS A 72 12.43 -14.25 7.93
N THR A 73 12.93 -13.01 7.88
CA THR A 73 12.17 -11.86 7.34
C THR A 73 11.85 -12.01 5.85
N PHE A 74 12.80 -12.55 5.07
CA PHE A 74 12.57 -12.82 3.65
C PHE A 74 11.49 -13.88 3.44
N ALA A 75 11.49 -14.96 4.22
CA ALA A 75 10.46 -15.99 4.20
C ALA A 75 9.09 -15.44 4.64
N ALA A 76 9.04 -14.63 5.71
CA ALA A 76 7.82 -13.96 6.17
C ALA A 76 7.24 -13.03 5.12
N SER A 77 8.10 -12.31 4.40
CA SER A 77 7.68 -11.47 3.25
C SER A 77 7.10 -12.30 2.11
N GLY A 78 7.60 -13.54 1.89
CA GLY A 78 7.03 -14.50 0.95
C GLY A 78 5.62 -14.91 1.33
N GLY A 79 5.35 -15.19 2.60
CA GLY A 79 4.00 -15.48 3.10
C GLY A 79 3.02 -14.33 2.85
N ALA A 80 3.42 -13.10 3.14
CA ALA A 80 2.63 -11.91 2.85
C ALA A 80 2.40 -11.71 1.35
N ALA A 81 3.40 -12.03 0.52
CA ALA A 81 3.29 -11.95 -0.94
C ALA A 81 2.27 -12.98 -1.49
N ILE A 82 2.24 -14.20 -0.95
CA ILE A 82 1.24 -15.22 -1.30
C ILE A 82 -0.16 -14.76 -0.91
N TRP A 83 -0.33 -14.19 0.29
CA TRP A 83 -1.61 -13.64 0.73
C TRP A 83 -2.17 -12.60 -0.25
N ARG A 84 -1.30 -11.81 -0.89
CA ARG A 84 -1.72 -10.83 -1.92
C ARG A 84 -2.43 -11.47 -3.10
N VAL A 85 -2.12 -12.71 -3.44
CA VAL A 85 -2.79 -13.43 -4.53
C VAL A 85 -4.26 -13.65 -4.21
N PHE A 86 -4.60 -14.01 -2.97
CA PHE A 86 -6.00 -14.18 -2.54
C PHE A 86 -6.80 -12.87 -2.60
N LEU A 87 -6.15 -11.74 -2.40
CA LEU A 87 -6.79 -10.43 -2.46
C LEU A 87 -6.91 -9.86 -3.89
N MET A 88 -6.34 -10.54 -4.90
CA MET A 88 -6.30 -10.04 -6.28
C MET A 88 -7.66 -9.70 -6.88
N PRO A 89 -8.73 -10.50 -6.71
CA PRO A 89 -10.03 -10.15 -7.28
C PRO A 89 -10.53 -8.79 -6.80
N VAL A 90 -10.43 -8.53 -5.50
CA VAL A 90 -10.83 -7.24 -4.89
C VAL A 90 -9.91 -6.11 -5.33
N ASP A 91 -8.60 -6.38 -5.41
CA ASP A 91 -7.61 -5.39 -5.84
C ASP A 91 -7.77 -5.03 -7.32
N THR A 92 -8.06 -6.00 -8.18
CA THR A 92 -8.32 -5.79 -9.62
C THR A 92 -9.58 -4.94 -9.82
N LEU A 93 -10.68 -5.25 -9.11
CA LEU A 93 -11.90 -4.45 -9.16
C LEU A 93 -11.65 -3.02 -8.68
N LYS A 94 -10.99 -2.85 -7.53
CA LYS A 94 -10.63 -1.55 -6.96
C LYS A 94 -9.79 -0.73 -7.95
N THR A 95 -8.72 -1.31 -8.47
CA THR A 95 -7.79 -0.62 -9.37
C THR A 95 -8.45 -0.25 -10.69
N SER A 96 -9.26 -1.15 -11.26
CA SER A 96 -10.04 -0.86 -12.47
C SER A 96 -11.02 0.29 -12.25
N LEU A 97 -11.76 0.32 -11.15
CA LEU A 97 -12.67 1.42 -10.82
C LEU A 97 -11.94 2.76 -10.64
N GLN A 98 -10.74 2.73 -10.06
CA GLN A 98 -9.94 3.94 -9.87
C GLN A 98 -9.41 4.51 -11.19
N VAL A 99 -8.99 3.65 -12.10
CA VAL A 99 -8.40 4.07 -13.39
C VAL A 99 -9.47 4.32 -14.44
N ASN A 100 -10.36 3.34 -14.67
CA ASN A 100 -11.33 3.36 -15.77
C ASN A 100 -12.69 4.00 -15.42
N GLY A 101 -12.93 4.30 -14.14
CA GLY A 101 -14.14 5.04 -13.73
C GLY A 101 -15.44 4.32 -14.05
N LYS A 102 -16.25 4.92 -14.93
CA LYS A 102 -17.56 4.37 -15.35
C LYS A 102 -17.43 3.11 -16.21
N ASP A 103 -16.37 3.04 -16.99
CA ASP A 103 -16.13 1.93 -17.92
C ASP A 103 -15.48 0.70 -17.26
N ALA A 104 -15.14 0.80 -15.98
CA ALA A 104 -14.44 -0.28 -15.26
C ALA A 104 -15.26 -1.58 -15.21
N ILE A 105 -16.53 -1.50 -14.84
CA ILE A 105 -17.41 -2.67 -14.70
C ILE A 105 -17.75 -3.28 -16.07
N PRO A 106 -18.19 -2.52 -17.09
CA PRO A 106 -18.38 -3.07 -18.44
C PRO A 106 -17.13 -3.73 -19.02
N ASN A 107 -15.98 -3.06 -18.91
CA ASN A 107 -14.70 -3.62 -19.40
C ASN A 107 -14.30 -4.89 -18.64
N LEU A 108 -14.45 -4.92 -17.32
CA LEU A 108 -14.14 -6.10 -16.52
C LEU A 108 -15.09 -7.26 -16.82
N ALA A 109 -16.38 -6.98 -17.01
CA ALA A 109 -17.39 -7.97 -17.37
C ALA A 109 -17.11 -8.56 -18.78
N ALA A 110 -16.73 -7.74 -19.75
CA ALA A 110 -16.33 -8.19 -21.08
C ALA A 110 -15.10 -9.11 -21.01
N LYS A 111 -14.09 -8.74 -20.24
CA LYS A 111 -12.91 -9.58 -20.02
C LYS A 111 -13.24 -10.91 -19.33
N LEU A 112 -14.13 -10.90 -18.33
CA LEU A 112 -14.57 -12.11 -17.64
C LEU A 112 -15.29 -13.06 -18.58
N LYS A 113 -16.14 -12.54 -19.48
CA LYS A 113 -16.82 -13.35 -20.51
C LYS A 113 -15.82 -13.98 -21.50
N ALA A 114 -14.78 -13.25 -21.89
CA ALA A 114 -13.79 -13.70 -22.84
C ALA A 114 -12.71 -14.61 -22.23
N GLY A 115 -12.30 -14.37 -21.00
CA GLY A 115 -11.13 -15.02 -20.37
C GLY A 115 -11.39 -15.73 -19.05
N GLY A 116 -12.67 -15.81 -18.61
CA GLY A 116 -13.07 -16.47 -17.37
C GLY A 116 -12.51 -15.80 -16.09
N PRO A 117 -12.68 -16.44 -14.91
CA PRO A 117 -12.29 -15.90 -13.61
C PRO A 117 -10.80 -15.57 -13.47
N ALA A 118 -9.93 -16.20 -14.27
CA ALA A 118 -8.50 -15.95 -14.28
C ALA A 118 -8.13 -14.47 -14.56
N VAL A 119 -9.03 -13.73 -15.21
CA VAL A 119 -8.86 -12.29 -15.47
C VAL A 119 -8.76 -11.47 -14.18
N LEU A 120 -9.43 -11.88 -13.10
CA LEU A 120 -9.37 -11.21 -11.80
C LEU A 120 -7.99 -11.32 -11.15
N TYR A 121 -7.20 -12.30 -11.54
CA TYR A 121 -5.83 -12.53 -11.11
C TYR A 121 -4.79 -11.89 -12.03
N ALA A 122 -5.23 -11.07 -13.00
CA ALA A 122 -4.33 -10.34 -13.87
C ALA A 122 -3.34 -9.47 -13.06
N GLY A 123 -2.05 -9.67 -13.27
CA GLY A 123 -1.01 -8.98 -12.51
C GLY A 123 -0.72 -9.56 -11.12
N ALA A 124 -1.22 -10.77 -10.77
CA ALA A 124 -0.97 -11.41 -9.48
C ALA A 124 0.54 -11.62 -9.23
N ILE A 125 1.26 -12.12 -10.22
CA ILE A 125 2.72 -12.31 -10.15
C ILE A 125 3.41 -10.96 -9.89
N ALA A 126 3.03 -9.92 -10.63
CA ALA A 126 3.59 -8.59 -10.40
C ALA A 126 3.23 -8.03 -9.01
N ALA A 127 2.01 -8.30 -8.50
CA ALA A 127 1.61 -7.88 -7.16
C ALA A 127 2.42 -8.60 -6.07
N MET A 128 2.60 -9.91 -6.21
CA MET A 128 3.41 -10.75 -5.33
C MET A 128 4.87 -10.27 -5.32
N THR A 129 5.46 -10.13 -6.50
CA THR A 129 6.85 -9.66 -6.67
C THR A 129 7.04 -8.25 -6.13
N ALA A 130 6.11 -7.32 -6.40
CA ALA A 130 6.18 -5.97 -5.87
C ALA A 130 6.12 -5.91 -4.33
N THR A 131 5.34 -6.81 -3.71
CA THR A 131 5.27 -6.95 -2.26
C THR A 131 6.59 -7.49 -1.73
N TRP A 132 7.07 -8.57 -2.29
CA TRP A 132 8.32 -9.22 -1.85
C TRP A 132 9.54 -8.31 -2.01
N VAL A 133 9.73 -7.77 -3.22
CA VAL A 133 10.83 -6.85 -3.55
C VAL A 133 10.75 -5.53 -2.76
N GLY A 134 9.55 -5.06 -2.42
CA GLY A 134 9.37 -3.86 -1.62
C GLY A 134 9.61 -4.06 -0.13
N HIS A 135 9.31 -5.23 0.43
CA HIS A 135 9.47 -5.50 1.86
C HIS A 135 10.93 -5.50 2.29
N TYR A 136 11.80 -6.15 1.56
CA TYR A 136 13.21 -6.27 1.94
C TYR A 136 13.92 -4.91 2.10
N PRO A 137 13.90 -3.98 1.11
CA PRO A 137 14.48 -2.64 1.28
C PRO A 137 13.83 -1.84 2.41
N TRP A 138 12.52 -2.03 2.64
CA TRP A 138 11.82 -1.38 3.73
C TRP A 138 12.40 -1.79 5.08
N PHE A 139 12.54 -3.09 5.33
CA PHE A 139 13.08 -3.61 6.59
C PHE A 139 14.56 -3.27 6.77
N VAL A 140 15.37 -3.38 5.72
CA VAL A 140 16.80 -3.01 5.78
C VAL A 140 16.96 -1.54 6.18
N THR A 141 16.23 -0.64 5.50
CA THR A 141 16.27 0.80 5.79
C THR A 141 15.74 1.09 7.20
N HIS A 142 14.62 0.46 7.56
CA HIS A 142 14.02 0.63 8.89
C HIS A 142 15.01 0.24 10.00
N ASN A 143 15.58 -0.96 9.93
CA ASN A 143 16.49 -1.48 10.95
C ASN A 143 17.78 -0.66 11.01
N PHE A 144 18.31 -0.26 9.85
CA PHE A 144 19.51 0.60 9.78
C PHE A 144 19.24 1.95 10.47
N LEU A 145 18.16 2.62 10.16
CA LEU A 145 17.82 3.91 10.78
C LEU A 145 17.45 3.75 12.27
N ASP A 146 16.74 2.67 12.63
CA ASP A 146 16.37 2.40 14.02
C ASP A 146 17.59 2.18 14.91
N SER A 147 18.65 1.56 14.38
CA SER A 147 19.92 1.38 15.09
C SER A 147 20.76 2.65 15.19
N ARG A 148 20.64 3.58 14.24
CA ARG A 148 21.46 4.79 14.18
C ARG A 148 20.83 5.99 14.89
N ILE A 149 19.51 6.10 14.89
CA ILE A 149 18.82 7.23 15.50
C ILE A 149 18.45 6.88 16.93
N LYS A 150 18.97 7.65 17.91
CA LYS A 150 18.68 7.47 19.33
C LYS A 150 17.19 7.56 19.62
N LYS A 151 16.72 6.73 20.54
CA LYS A 151 15.31 6.77 21.02
C LYS A 151 15.13 7.93 22.00
N PRO A 152 14.29 8.94 21.69
CA PRO A 152 13.99 10.01 22.63
C PRO A 152 13.21 9.48 23.85
N ALA A 153 13.39 10.12 25.00
CA ALA A 153 12.65 9.78 26.23
C ALA A 153 11.17 10.17 26.08
N GLU A 154 10.92 11.34 25.52
CA GLU A 154 9.57 11.87 25.33
C GLU A 154 8.78 11.11 24.27
N LEU A 155 7.49 10.91 24.53
CA LEU A 155 6.57 10.25 23.59
C LEU A 155 6.51 10.95 22.24
N LYS A 156 6.40 12.30 22.24
CA LYS A 156 6.38 13.12 21.01
C LYS A 156 7.63 12.85 20.15
N GLY A 157 8.79 12.82 20.77
CA GLY A 157 10.04 12.51 20.10
C GLY A 157 10.07 11.08 19.52
N ARG A 158 9.55 10.09 20.26
CA ARG A 158 9.43 8.69 19.79
C ARG A 158 8.51 8.56 18.59
N LEU A 159 7.37 9.24 18.59
CA LEU A 159 6.43 9.23 17.47
C LEU A 159 7.02 9.90 16.23
N LEU A 160 7.66 11.07 16.39
CA LEU A 160 8.33 11.76 15.28
C LEU A 160 9.46 10.90 14.68
N ARG A 161 10.27 10.26 15.54
CA ARG A 161 11.32 9.34 15.12
C ARG A 161 10.74 8.16 14.33
N ALA A 162 9.70 7.52 14.84
CA ALA A 162 9.05 6.39 14.17
C ALA A 162 8.44 6.81 12.81
N ALA A 163 7.80 7.98 12.76
CA ALA A 163 7.26 8.53 11.51
C ALA A 163 8.36 8.81 10.48
N PHE A 164 9.48 9.39 10.91
CA PHE A 164 10.63 9.69 10.05
C PHE A 164 11.26 8.39 9.49
N ILE A 165 11.56 7.42 10.37
CA ILE A 165 12.11 6.12 9.97
C ILE A 165 11.16 5.40 9.00
N GLY A 166 9.87 5.36 9.33
CA GLY A 166 8.85 4.73 8.48
C GLY A 166 8.71 5.41 7.13
N TRP A 167 8.82 6.74 7.08
CA TRP A 167 8.78 7.50 5.82
C TRP A 167 10.01 7.22 4.95
N CYS A 168 11.21 7.26 5.51
CA CYS A 168 12.45 6.93 4.79
C CYS A 168 12.44 5.49 4.26
N SER A 169 11.99 4.53 5.08
CA SER A 169 11.89 3.12 4.70
C SER A 169 10.89 2.93 3.56
N SER A 170 9.74 3.62 3.63
CA SER A 170 8.75 3.60 2.56
C SER A 170 9.27 4.26 1.28
N PHE A 171 10.03 5.34 1.39
CA PHE A 171 10.65 6.02 0.25
C PHE A 171 11.54 5.05 -0.54
N VAL A 172 12.49 4.39 0.13
CA VAL A 172 13.41 3.44 -0.50
C VAL A 172 12.64 2.25 -1.12
N SER A 173 11.72 1.66 -0.35
CA SER A 173 10.86 0.57 -0.82
C SER A 173 10.05 0.95 -2.05
N ASP A 174 9.48 2.15 -2.06
CA ASP A 174 8.64 2.62 -3.15
C ASP A 174 9.46 2.89 -4.42
N CYS A 175 10.65 3.47 -4.30
CA CYS A 175 11.55 3.66 -5.43
C CYS A 175 11.93 2.32 -6.08
N VAL A 176 12.27 1.31 -5.28
CA VAL A 176 12.67 -0.02 -5.77
C VAL A 176 11.50 -0.78 -6.40
N SER A 177 10.32 -0.73 -5.78
CA SER A 177 9.15 -1.50 -6.24
C SER A 177 8.24 -0.78 -7.24
N ASN A 178 8.53 0.48 -7.59
CA ASN A 178 7.63 1.30 -8.41
C ASN A 178 7.41 0.71 -9.81
N SER A 179 8.47 0.29 -10.47
CA SER A 179 8.40 -0.29 -11.81
C SER A 179 7.45 -1.48 -11.90
N ILE A 180 7.53 -2.38 -10.92
CA ILE A 180 6.66 -3.56 -10.86
C ILE A 180 5.20 -3.14 -10.62
N ARG A 181 4.96 -2.10 -9.82
CA ARG A 181 3.61 -1.56 -9.55
C ARG A 181 3.00 -0.88 -10.77
N VAL A 182 3.81 -0.17 -11.57
CA VAL A 182 3.39 0.41 -12.86
C VAL A 182 2.92 -0.70 -13.79
N VAL A 183 3.74 -1.72 -13.99
CA VAL A 183 3.40 -2.87 -14.85
C VAL A 183 2.15 -3.59 -14.35
N LYS A 184 2.07 -3.89 -13.03
CA LYS A 184 0.87 -4.47 -12.42
C LYS A 184 -0.38 -3.70 -12.76
N THR A 185 -0.37 -2.38 -12.52
CA THR A 185 -1.55 -1.52 -12.72
C THR A 185 -1.93 -1.48 -14.20
N LYS A 186 -0.96 -1.39 -15.09
CA LYS A 186 -1.18 -1.43 -16.53
C LYS A 186 -1.87 -2.72 -16.97
N VAL A 187 -1.39 -3.88 -16.53
CA VAL A 187 -2.01 -5.19 -16.81
C VAL A 187 -3.45 -5.28 -16.30
N GLN A 188 -3.70 -4.79 -15.07
CA GLN A 188 -5.04 -4.84 -14.47
C GLN A 188 -6.04 -3.96 -15.20
N THR A 189 -5.62 -2.79 -15.69
CA THR A 189 -6.51 -1.72 -16.17
C THR A 189 -6.61 -1.62 -17.68
N SER A 190 -5.76 -2.32 -18.45
CA SER A 190 -5.86 -2.40 -19.91
C SER A 190 -7.23 -2.92 -20.34
N LYS A 191 -7.73 -2.44 -21.48
CA LYS A 191 -9.03 -2.87 -22.04
C LYS A 191 -9.00 -4.34 -22.42
N GLU A 192 -7.91 -4.79 -23.01
CA GLU A 192 -7.66 -6.19 -23.39
C GLU A 192 -6.76 -6.89 -22.37
N ARG A 193 -6.72 -8.23 -22.45
CA ARG A 193 -5.80 -9.03 -21.65
C ARG A 193 -4.40 -8.94 -22.24
N ILE A 194 -3.51 -8.24 -21.57
CA ILE A 194 -2.11 -8.12 -21.98
C ILE A 194 -1.18 -8.88 -21.02
N SER A 195 -0.05 -9.34 -21.56
CA SER A 195 1.01 -9.92 -20.73
C SER A 195 1.82 -8.84 -20.01
N MET A 196 2.57 -9.24 -18.97
CA MET A 196 3.47 -8.30 -18.28
C MET A 196 4.54 -7.73 -19.23
N ILE A 197 5.05 -8.54 -20.16
CA ILE A 197 6.04 -8.10 -21.16
C ILE A 197 5.42 -7.07 -22.10
N ALA A 198 4.20 -7.30 -22.57
CA ALA A 198 3.48 -6.32 -23.39
C ALA A 198 3.24 -5.01 -22.65
N ALA A 199 2.85 -5.08 -21.36
CA ALA A 199 2.68 -3.90 -20.53
C ALA A 199 3.98 -3.11 -20.35
N VAL A 200 5.12 -3.79 -20.17
CA VAL A 200 6.44 -3.14 -20.12
C VAL A 200 6.74 -2.43 -21.45
N LYS A 201 6.54 -3.11 -22.58
CA LYS A 201 6.77 -2.53 -23.91
C LYS A 201 5.92 -1.29 -24.12
N GLU A 202 4.60 -1.35 -23.86
CA GLU A 202 3.70 -0.20 -23.98
C GLU A 202 4.12 0.99 -23.12
N VAL A 203 4.62 0.76 -21.90
CA VAL A 203 5.11 1.83 -21.03
C VAL A 203 6.40 2.43 -21.55
N VAL A 204 7.33 1.59 -22.02
CA VAL A 204 8.63 2.03 -22.55
C VAL A 204 8.46 2.77 -23.90
N GLU A 205 7.54 2.33 -24.75
CA GLU A 205 7.21 3.01 -26.00
C GLU A 205 6.59 4.40 -25.77
N ALA A 206 5.75 4.53 -24.71
CA ALA A 206 5.07 5.78 -24.44
C ALA A 206 5.98 6.81 -23.72
N ASP A 207 6.73 6.40 -22.68
CA ASP A 207 7.46 7.32 -21.78
C ASP A 207 8.96 6.96 -21.62
N GLY A 208 9.45 6.02 -22.41
CA GLY A 208 10.79 5.46 -22.26
C GLY A 208 10.97 4.64 -20.99
N VAL A 209 12.17 4.14 -20.75
CA VAL A 209 12.50 3.35 -19.53
C VAL A 209 12.23 4.14 -18.25
N LYS A 210 12.38 5.47 -18.28
CA LYS A 210 12.08 6.34 -17.13
C LYS A 210 10.62 6.21 -16.68
N GLY A 211 9.67 5.97 -17.58
CA GLY A 211 8.26 5.80 -17.27
C GLY A 211 8.01 4.66 -16.27
N LEU A 212 8.75 3.56 -16.35
CA LEU A 212 8.65 2.46 -15.40
C LEU A 212 8.97 2.88 -13.95
N PHE A 213 9.91 3.78 -13.78
CA PHE A 213 10.38 4.18 -12.45
C PHE A 213 9.70 5.44 -11.92
N THR A 214 9.23 6.34 -12.78
CA THR A 214 8.75 7.67 -12.37
C THR A 214 7.23 7.82 -12.38
N ARG A 215 6.48 7.00 -13.16
CA ARG A 215 5.01 7.09 -13.18
C ARG A 215 4.45 6.98 -11.77
N GLY A 216 3.69 7.98 -11.35
CA GLY A 216 2.99 8.00 -10.07
C GLY A 216 3.87 8.00 -8.80
N LEU A 217 5.20 7.89 -8.92
CA LEU A 217 6.10 7.81 -7.76
C LEU A 217 5.99 9.05 -6.88
N GLY A 218 6.06 10.25 -7.45
CA GLY A 218 5.93 11.50 -6.69
C GLY A 218 4.61 11.57 -5.91
N THR A 219 3.49 11.26 -6.57
CA THR A 219 2.17 11.21 -5.92
C THR A 219 2.13 10.16 -4.80
N LYS A 220 2.81 9.03 -4.97
CA LYS A 220 2.90 7.99 -3.95
C LYS A 220 3.68 8.45 -2.73
N LEU A 221 4.83 9.10 -2.91
CA LEU A 221 5.65 9.62 -1.82
C LEU A 221 4.88 10.67 -1.00
N VAL A 222 4.18 11.58 -1.68
CA VAL A 222 3.29 12.56 -1.01
C VAL A 222 2.16 11.85 -0.25
N THR A 223 1.54 10.84 -0.87
CA THR A 223 0.48 10.06 -0.23
C THR A 223 0.95 9.38 1.05
N ASN A 224 2.13 8.76 1.02
CA ASN A 224 2.72 8.10 2.18
C ASN A 224 3.09 9.10 3.27
N GLY A 225 3.64 10.27 2.91
CA GLY A 225 3.93 11.36 3.84
C GLY A 225 2.67 11.84 4.58
N ILE A 226 1.61 12.16 3.84
CA ILE A 226 0.32 12.60 4.42
C ILE A 226 -0.26 11.51 5.33
N GLN A 227 -0.24 10.23 4.90
CA GLN A 227 -0.74 9.13 5.72
C GLN A 227 0.06 8.94 7.01
N GLY A 228 1.38 9.10 6.95
CA GLY A 228 2.24 9.06 8.14
C GLY A 228 1.91 10.17 9.13
N ILE A 229 1.73 11.40 8.66
CA ILE A 229 1.33 12.54 9.50
C ILE A 229 -0.04 12.27 10.14
N MET A 230 -1.04 11.88 9.34
CA MET A 230 -2.38 11.59 9.83
C MET A 230 -2.38 10.48 10.88
N PHE A 231 -1.60 9.42 10.66
CA PHE A 231 -1.46 8.33 11.64
C PHE A 231 -0.85 8.85 12.95
N THR A 232 0.22 9.64 12.87
CA THR A 232 0.89 10.18 14.05
C THR A 232 -0.04 11.08 14.87
N VAL A 233 -0.82 11.94 14.19
CA VAL A 233 -1.81 12.83 14.83
C VAL A 233 -2.93 12.02 15.47
N ALA A 234 -3.49 11.05 14.75
CA ALA A 234 -4.57 10.21 15.26
C ALA A 234 -4.09 9.37 16.46
N TRP A 235 -2.91 8.77 16.37
CA TRP A 235 -2.33 8.00 17.46
C TRP A 235 -2.16 8.83 18.73
N LYS A 236 -1.59 10.02 18.58
CA LYS A 236 -1.41 10.95 19.72
C LYS A 236 -2.74 11.34 20.36
N TYR A 237 -3.76 11.65 19.54
CA TYR A 237 -5.09 11.97 20.02
C TYR A 237 -5.70 10.81 20.83
N PHE A 238 -5.67 9.59 20.29
CA PHE A 238 -6.20 8.43 20.99
C PHE A 238 -5.44 8.12 22.28
N GLN A 239 -4.14 8.29 22.28
CA GLN A 239 -3.31 8.09 23.47
C GLN A 239 -3.65 9.12 24.57
N GLU A 240 -3.81 10.40 24.25
CA GLU A 240 -4.23 11.43 25.20
C GLU A 240 -5.63 11.14 25.79
N GLN A 241 -6.54 10.61 24.95
CA GLN A 241 -7.87 10.20 25.44
C GLN A 241 -7.80 8.98 26.38
N TRP A 242 -6.92 8.04 26.08
CA TRP A 242 -6.71 6.86 26.91
C TRP A 242 -6.12 7.23 28.27
N GLU A 243 -5.06 8.02 28.30
CA GLU A 243 -4.44 8.50 29.53
C GLU A 243 -5.42 9.27 30.42
N LYS A 244 -6.31 10.11 29.84
CA LYS A 244 -7.37 10.79 30.58
C LYS A 244 -8.36 9.82 31.22
N LYS A 245 -8.79 8.78 30.49
CA LYS A 245 -9.71 7.77 31.04
C LYS A 245 -9.09 6.98 32.18
N GLU A 246 -7.84 6.56 32.04
CA GLU A 246 -7.12 5.87 33.11
C GLU A 246 -6.99 6.76 34.36
N ALA A 247 -6.63 8.03 34.18
CA ALA A 247 -6.56 8.97 35.29
C ALA A 247 -7.92 9.21 36.02
N GLU A 248 -9.03 9.24 35.22
CA GLU A 248 -10.39 9.35 35.79
C GLU A 248 -10.81 8.09 36.55
N GLU A 249 -10.47 6.89 36.02
CA GLU A 249 -10.74 5.63 36.68
C GLU A 249 -9.94 5.46 37.97
N ASP A 250 -8.68 5.82 37.97
CA ASP A 250 -7.82 5.84 39.16
C ASP A 250 -8.33 6.82 40.25
N ALA A 251 -8.78 8.01 39.84
CA ALA A 251 -9.37 8.96 40.75
C ALA A 251 -10.66 8.41 41.38
N LYS A 252 -11.54 7.78 40.60
CA LYS A 252 -12.78 7.14 41.11
C LYS A 252 -12.49 5.98 42.06
N ASN A 253 -11.47 5.15 41.76
CA ASN A 253 -11.09 4.03 42.62
C ASN A 253 -10.48 4.51 43.98
N LYS A 254 -9.68 5.57 43.93
CA LYS A 254 -9.14 6.20 45.15
C LYS A 254 -10.25 6.79 46.11
N VAL A 255 -11.33 7.31 45.52
CA VAL A 255 -12.48 7.81 46.27
C VAL A 255 -13.31 6.66 46.87
N LYS A 256 -13.46 5.55 46.15
CA LYS A 256 -14.19 4.35 46.64
C LYS A 256 -13.42 3.57 47.72
N GLY A 257 -12.09 3.56 47.67
CA GLY A 257 -11.25 2.89 48.67
C GLY A 257 -11.08 3.67 50.00
N LYS A 258 -11.59 4.89 50.09
CA LYS A 258 -11.60 5.72 51.34
C LYS A 258 -12.95 5.70 52.08
N LYS A 259 -13.94 4.96 51.61
CA LYS A 259 -15.18 4.66 52.29
C LYS A 259 -15.16 3.22 52.83
#